data_f49c1793d3531eb5429d846a0efd91f6
#
_entry.id   f49c1793d3531eb5429d846a0efd91f6
#
_cell.length_a   1.000
_cell.length_b   1.000
_cell.length_c   1.000
_cell.angle_alpha   90.00
_cell.angle_beta   90.00
_cell.angle_gamma   90.00
#
_symmetry.space_group_name_H-M   'P 1'
#
loop_
_entity.id
_entity.type
_entity.pdbx_description
1 polymer ?
#
loop_
_entity_poly.entity_id
_entity_poly.type
_entity_poly.pdbx_seq_one_letter_code
_entity_poly.pdbx_strand_id
1 'polypeptide(L)'
;MLETATRTAAALPPAFAVEPQAEGIATRFTVTLGERTHRYRIPTGQHNHYAVFFSEMARDFGTRTPGGHKPVPIDGPEPDWRPLILDNLSPRTFAGYGDPAVLKTDEGYWLVATSNDAPDAFPILHSQDLESWSHKGFVFPEGEAPEWTAHGRAIGDYWAPEMAKVGDDYWLVYTARQRSGALAIGLAKAPHPTGPWTDLGHPLVSGFAINTANYPEDPTQPMLSGGVIDSHIFIDANGDRYLFWKRDTNGVWPRPLAGLLRRRPDLVDRLFDHEADRLTARFAAAVLPWANTRRPMERFFLMQPMIEAVLDNWERVKGVLSEVEEAAFIVDAMSTPIHAQLLDGEGNLVGTDTIVLTNDQEWEGHLIEGPWVTLQEGRYWMFYAGNDFGTPAYGIGVAVADHPLGPYVKQEGPLLKSVKTWWAPGHASVAPGLDDKPQLFFHAFFPGTGGYNCFRALLTTRLAFSAGKVTIS
;
A
#
# COMPACT_ATOMS: atom_id res chain seq x y z
N MET A 1 -39.76 47.81 10.43
CA MET A 1 -38.87 47.28 11.48
C MET A 1 -38.31 45.96 10.96
N LEU A 2 -37.09 46.00 10.50
CA LEU A 2 -36.32 44.80 10.06
C LEU A 2 -35.54 44.32 11.28
N GLU A 3 -35.95 43.19 11.86
CA GLU A 3 -35.14 42.48 12.85
C GLU A 3 -33.93 41.86 12.19
N THR A 4 -32.79 42.45 12.46
CA THR A 4 -31.49 41.88 12.12
C THR A 4 -31.19 40.74 13.11
N ALA A 5 -31.45 39.51 12.70
CA ALA A 5 -31.02 38.34 13.47
C ALA A 5 -29.49 38.30 13.47
N THR A 6 -28.87 38.68 14.57
CA THR A 6 -27.46 38.49 14.85
C THR A 6 -27.22 36.99 14.98
N ARG A 7 -26.68 36.36 13.91
CA ARG A 7 -26.10 35.02 14.01
C ARG A 7 -24.93 35.11 14.99
N THR A 8 -25.13 34.62 16.19
CA THR A 8 -24.04 34.36 17.13
C THR A 8 -23.10 33.37 16.44
N ALA A 9 -21.89 33.82 16.12
CA ALA A 9 -20.85 32.90 15.62
C ALA A 9 -20.66 31.82 16.70
N ALA A 10 -20.97 30.58 16.37
CA ALA A 10 -20.72 29.46 17.27
C ALA A 10 -19.21 29.47 17.58
N ALA A 11 -18.87 29.46 18.87
CA ALA A 11 -17.48 29.41 19.29
C ALA A 11 -16.84 28.16 18.67
N LEU A 12 -15.69 28.35 18.01
CA LEU A 12 -14.92 27.22 17.47
C LEU A 12 -14.66 26.21 18.60
N PRO A 13 -14.85 24.92 18.37
CA PRO A 13 -14.59 23.90 19.37
C PRO A 13 -13.13 23.97 19.83
N PRO A 14 -12.82 23.59 21.07
CA PRO A 14 -11.47 23.68 21.62
C PRO A 14 -10.47 22.94 20.74
N ALA A 15 -9.37 23.59 20.39
CA ALA A 15 -8.29 23.02 19.61
C ALA A 15 -7.28 22.32 20.53
N PHE A 16 -6.64 21.26 20.04
CA PHE A 16 -5.48 20.68 20.71
C PHE A 16 -4.28 21.64 20.66
N ALA A 17 -3.59 21.79 21.79
CA ALA A 17 -2.23 22.32 21.84
C ALA A 17 -1.27 21.14 22.05
N VAL A 18 -0.24 21.02 21.19
CA VAL A 18 0.73 19.94 21.23
C VAL A 18 2.13 20.54 21.30
N GLU A 19 2.85 20.25 22.39
CA GLU A 19 4.21 20.76 22.65
C GLU A 19 5.18 19.57 22.71
N PRO A 20 5.90 19.27 21.62
CA PRO A 20 6.92 18.25 21.61
C PRO A 20 8.24 18.75 22.17
N GLN A 21 8.90 17.95 23.01
CA GLN A 21 10.23 18.21 23.55
C GLN A 21 11.12 17.00 23.38
N ALA A 22 12.29 17.17 22.75
CA ALA A 22 13.27 16.09 22.61
C ALA A 22 13.90 15.71 23.97
N GLU A 23 13.97 14.43 24.26
CA GLU A 23 14.57 13.83 25.46
C GLU A 23 15.47 12.64 25.11
N GLY A 24 16.66 12.90 24.64
CA GLY A 24 17.58 11.85 24.20
C GLY A 24 17.00 11.06 23.01
N ILE A 25 16.76 9.76 23.22
CA ILE A 25 16.15 8.88 22.21
C ILE A 25 14.61 8.88 22.23
N ALA A 26 14.00 9.80 22.95
CA ALA A 26 12.54 9.90 23.07
C ALA A 26 12.08 11.34 22.81
N THR A 27 10.79 11.49 22.54
CA THR A 27 10.10 12.79 22.54
C THR A 27 9.06 12.78 23.64
N ARG A 28 9.05 13.83 24.47
CA ARG A 28 7.96 14.12 25.38
C ARG A 28 6.96 15.00 24.66
N PHE A 29 5.67 14.63 24.73
CA PHE A 29 4.56 15.45 24.30
C PHE A 29 3.78 15.97 25.50
N THR A 30 3.59 17.27 25.58
CA THR A 30 2.55 17.85 26.42
C THR A 30 1.37 18.14 25.51
N VAL A 31 0.25 17.47 25.77
CA VAL A 31 -0.98 17.61 24.97
C VAL A 31 -2.07 18.22 25.83
N THR A 32 -2.68 19.30 25.36
CA THR A 32 -3.74 20.02 26.06
C THR A 32 -4.98 20.13 25.19
N LEU A 33 -6.15 19.87 25.76
CA LEU A 33 -7.46 20.11 25.16
C LEU A 33 -8.40 20.74 26.21
N GLY A 34 -8.73 22.01 26.06
CA GLY A 34 -9.45 22.77 27.09
C GLY A 34 -8.63 22.84 28.39
N GLU A 35 -9.22 22.38 29.50
CA GLU A 35 -8.56 22.34 30.81
C GLU A 35 -7.75 21.04 31.07
N ARG A 36 -7.85 20.04 30.18
CA ARG A 36 -7.16 18.76 30.34
C ARG A 36 -5.77 18.84 29.72
N THR A 37 -4.74 18.46 30.48
CA THR A 37 -3.35 18.38 30.03
C THR A 37 -2.75 17.07 30.45
N HIS A 38 -2.17 16.33 29.48
CA HIS A 38 -1.48 15.06 29.69
C HIS A 38 -0.08 15.11 29.08
N ARG A 39 0.80 14.28 29.61
CA ARG A 39 2.18 14.15 29.13
C ARG A 39 2.47 12.72 28.73
N TYR A 40 3.01 12.57 27.54
CA TYR A 40 3.36 11.28 26.95
C TYR A 40 4.84 11.26 26.60
N ARG A 41 5.45 10.10 26.66
CA ARG A 41 6.85 9.90 26.27
C ARG A 41 6.94 8.81 25.22
N ILE A 42 7.33 9.18 24.00
CA ILE A 42 7.43 8.26 22.86
C ILE A 42 8.91 8.05 22.55
N PRO A 43 9.44 6.81 22.66
CA PRO A 43 10.74 6.46 22.11
C PRO A 43 10.75 6.60 20.60
N THR A 44 11.83 7.12 20.04
CA THR A 44 11.93 7.44 18.62
C THR A 44 11.96 6.17 17.75
N GLY A 45 11.21 6.15 16.67
CA GLY A 45 11.46 5.27 15.52
C GLY A 45 10.80 3.89 15.54
N GLN A 46 9.88 3.57 16.48
CA GLN A 46 9.20 2.26 16.48
C GLN A 46 7.67 2.38 16.41
N HIS A 47 7.06 1.64 15.50
CA HIS A 47 5.61 1.59 15.28
C HIS A 47 4.81 1.31 16.57
N ASN A 48 5.21 0.33 17.34
CA ASN A 48 4.51 -0.09 18.57
C ASN A 48 4.38 1.06 19.60
N HIS A 49 5.33 1.98 19.63
CA HIS A 49 5.30 3.12 20.55
C HIS A 49 4.20 4.13 20.16
N TYR A 50 3.95 4.32 18.87
CA TYR A 50 2.84 5.17 18.41
C TYR A 50 1.48 4.54 18.69
N ALA A 51 1.34 3.22 18.57
CA ALA A 51 0.11 2.51 18.92
C ALA A 51 -0.21 2.67 20.43
N VAL A 52 0.78 2.54 21.30
CA VAL A 52 0.63 2.79 22.76
C VAL A 52 0.24 4.23 23.01
N PHE A 53 0.94 5.20 22.41
CA PHE A 53 0.63 6.62 22.54
C PHE A 53 -0.81 6.94 22.15
N PHE A 54 -1.28 6.45 21.02
CA PHE A 54 -2.66 6.70 20.59
C PHE A 54 -3.70 6.00 21.47
N SER A 55 -3.38 4.82 22.03
CA SER A 55 -4.26 4.17 23.01
C SER A 55 -4.37 4.98 24.30
N GLU A 56 -3.28 5.62 24.75
CA GLU A 56 -3.30 6.54 25.90
C GLU A 56 -4.08 7.83 25.56
N MET A 57 -3.89 8.39 24.37
CA MET A 57 -4.65 9.54 23.88
C MET A 57 -6.17 9.25 23.82
N ALA A 58 -6.55 8.07 23.38
CA ALA A 58 -7.94 7.63 23.35
C ALA A 58 -8.55 7.59 24.76
N ARG A 59 -7.82 7.02 25.72
CA ARG A 59 -8.24 6.98 27.12
C ARG A 59 -8.37 8.38 27.74
N ASP A 60 -7.40 9.27 27.48
CA ASP A 60 -7.29 10.55 28.17
C ASP A 60 -8.13 11.66 27.54
N PHE A 61 -8.32 11.62 26.23
CA PHE A 61 -9.04 12.65 25.47
C PHE A 61 -10.27 12.14 24.73
N GLY A 62 -10.42 10.83 24.52
CA GLY A 62 -11.51 10.25 23.75
C GLY A 62 -11.27 10.26 22.23
N THR A 63 -10.00 10.37 21.81
CA THR A 63 -9.63 10.17 20.39
C THR A 63 -9.84 8.72 19.97
N ARG A 64 -9.72 8.44 18.69
CA ARG A 64 -9.80 7.09 18.16
C ARG A 64 -8.67 6.20 18.71
N THR A 65 -9.00 4.96 19.01
CA THR A 65 -8.00 3.92 19.28
C THR A 65 -7.51 3.34 17.94
N PRO A 66 -6.18 3.29 17.69
CA PRO A 66 -5.65 2.70 16.46
C PRO A 66 -6.01 1.21 16.32
N GLY A 67 -6.10 0.75 15.09
CA GLY A 67 -6.42 -0.65 14.79
C GLY A 67 -7.89 -1.02 15.05
N GLY A 68 -8.77 -0.03 15.13
CA GLY A 68 -10.20 -0.19 15.37
C GLY A 68 -11.01 -0.78 14.19
N HIS A 69 -10.39 -1.07 13.06
CA HIS A 69 -11.05 -1.81 12.00
C HIS A 69 -11.35 -3.22 12.49
N LYS A 70 -12.60 -3.46 12.86
CA LYS A 70 -13.06 -4.81 13.17
C LYS A 70 -13.01 -5.62 11.89
N PRO A 71 -12.48 -6.88 11.94
CA PRO A 71 -12.63 -7.78 10.80
C PRO A 71 -14.12 -7.83 10.45
N VAL A 72 -14.44 -7.63 9.19
CA VAL A 72 -15.80 -7.85 8.72
C VAL A 72 -16.11 -9.33 8.96
N PRO A 73 -17.09 -9.69 9.81
CA PRO A 73 -17.43 -11.07 10.01
C PRO A 73 -17.78 -11.71 8.66
N ILE A 74 -17.16 -12.82 8.33
CA ILE A 74 -17.58 -13.59 7.17
C ILE A 74 -18.72 -14.48 7.60
N ASP A 75 -19.90 -14.22 7.04
CA ASP A 75 -21.02 -15.12 7.14
C ASP A 75 -20.80 -16.26 6.14
N GLY A 76 -20.54 -17.45 6.63
CA GLY A 76 -20.33 -18.63 5.80
C GLY A 76 -19.15 -19.50 6.24
N PRO A 77 -18.90 -20.60 5.54
CA PRO A 77 -17.75 -21.46 5.80
C PRO A 77 -16.45 -20.72 5.48
N GLU A 78 -15.38 -21.01 6.25
CA GLU A 78 -14.04 -20.56 5.95
C GLU A 78 -13.63 -21.05 4.54
N PRO A 79 -13.03 -20.21 3.70
CA PRO A 79 -12.53 -20.64 2.40
C PRO A 79 -11.35 -21.60 2.59
N ASP A 80 -11.15 -22.50 1.63
CA ASP A 80 -10.00 -23.42 1.60
C ASP A 80 -8.74 -22.72 1.13
N TRP A 81 -8.20 -21.86 1.99
CA TRP A 81 -6.89 -21.22 1.74
C TRP A 81 -5.78 -22.08 2.33
N ARG A 82 -4.94 -22.59 1.46
CA ARG A 82 -3.82 -23.42 1.87
C ARG A 82 -2.58 -22.59 2.16
N PRO A 83 -2.07 -22.57 3.40
CA PRO A 83 -0.78 -21.96 3.70
C PRO A 83 0.36 -22.78 3.06
N LEU A 84 1.32 -22.07 2.45
CA LEU A 84 2.50 -22.66 1.83
C LEU A 84 3.78 -22.37 2.62
N ILE A 85 3.93 -21.14 3.13
CA ILE A 85 5.11 -20.73 3.90
C ILE A 85 4.65 -19.94 5.12
N LEU A 86 5.01 -20.45 6.30
CA LEU A 86 4.59 -19.90 7.61
C LEU A 86 5.76 -19.38 8.45
N ASP A 87 7.02 -19.53 7.97
CA ASP A 87 8.23 -19.11 8.66
C ASP A 87 9.23 -18.55 7.65
N ASN A 88 10.17 -17.72 8.12
CA ASN A 88 11.28 -17.27 7.30
C ASN A 88 12.25 -18.44 7.01
N LEU A 89 12.45 -18.77 5.73
CA LEU A 89 13.32 -19.86 5.29
C LEU A 89 14.81 -19.46 5.24
N SER A 90 15.12 -18.20 5.54
CA SER A 90 16.48 -17.69 5.66
C SER A 90 16.56 -16.73 6.85
N PRO A 91 17.64 -16.75 7.65
CA PRO A 91 17.84 -15.77 8.73
C PRO A 91 18.05 -14.34 8.22
N ARG A 92 18.24 -14.16 6.92
CA ARG A 92 18.38 -12.85 6.25
C ARG A 92 17.08 -12.34 5.62
N THR A 93 15.99 -13.12 5.69
CA THR A 93 14.64 -12.70 5.30
C THR A 93 13.90 -12.19 6.53
N PHE A 94 13.27 -11.01 6.43
CA PHE A 94 12.53 -10.39 7.51
C PHE A 94 11.06 -10.23 7.13
N ALA A 95 10.17 -10.37 8.09
CA ALA A 95 8.73 -10.13 7.94
C ALA A 95 8.01 -11.00 6.88
N GLY A 96 8.54 -12.17 6.58
CA GLY A 96 7.90 -13.16 5.70
C GLY A 96 8.00 -12.84 4.21
N TYR A 97 6.97 -13.20 3.47
CA TYR A 97 6.94 -13.17 2.00
C TYR A 97 5.75 -12.35 1.49
N GLY A 98 5.78 -11.05 1.79
CA GLY A 98 4.80 -10.12 1.26
C GLY A 98 4.94 -9.90 -0.23
N ASP A 99 3.82 -9.57 -0.88
CA ASP A 99 3.75 -9.24 -2.30
C ASP A 99 4.36 -10.37 -3.16
N PRO A 100 3.86 -11.62 -3.01
CA PRO A 100 4.50 -12.80 -3.60
C PRO A 100 4.20 -12.90 -5.09
N ALA A 101 5.26 -13.01 -5.91
CA ALA A 101 5.14 -13.34 -7.31
C ALA A 101 5.65 -14.76 -7.57
N VAL A 102 4.76 -15.65 -8.00
CA VAL A 102 5.06 -17.05 -8.28
C VAL A 102 5.09 -17.29 -9.78
N LEU A 103 6.20 -17.82 -10.26
CA LEU A 103 6.40 -18.22 -11.65
C LEU A 103 6.59 -19.75 -11.75
N LYS A 104 5.79 -20.44 -12.57
CA LYS A 104 5.98 -21.83 -12.92
C LYS A 104 6.91 -21.97 -14.12
N THR A 105 7.91 -22.85 -14.03
CA THR A 105 8.84 -23.22 -15.10
C THR A 105 8.92 -24.73 -15.20
N ASP A 106 9.72 -25.25 -16.14
CA ASP A 106 10.02 -26.69 -16.23
C ASP A 106 10.80 -27.19 -15.00
N GLU A 107 11.46 -26.32 -14.25
CA GLU A 107 12.18 -26.64 -13.02
C GLU A 107 11.32 -26.60 -11.76
N GLY A 108 10.02 -26.30 -11.89
CA GLY A 108 9.09 -26.12 -10.77
C GLY A 108 8.67 -24.67 -10.58
N TYR A 109 8.46 -24.25 -9.33
CA TYR A 109 7.94 -22.95 -8.97
C TYR A 109 9.02 -22.07 -8.38
N TRP A 110 9.13 -20.87 -8.88
CA TRP A 110 9.99 -19.82 -8.37
C TRP A 110 9.14 -18.75 -7.70
N LEU A 111 9.59 -18.23 -6.57
CA LEU A 111 8.95 -17.16 -5.83
C LEU A 111 9.95 -16.04 -5.58
N VAL A 112 9.54 -14.82 -5.81
CA VAL A 112 10.19 -13.59 -5.34
C VAL A 112 9.20 -12.80 -4.47
N ALA A 113 9.71 -12.06 -3.49
CA ALA A 113 8.87 -11.32 -2.54
C ALA A 113 9.56 -10.05 -2.05
N THR A 114 8.77 -9.15 -1.45
CA THR A 114 9.22 -7.92 -0.81
C THR A 114 10.25 -8.19 0.28
N SER A 115 11.29 -7.37 0.34
CA SER A 115 12.32 -7.40 1.38
C SER A 115 12.37 -6.14 2.25
N ASN A 116 11.54 -5.13 1.95
CA ASN A 116 11.53 -3.84 2.64
C ASN A 116 12.92 -3.18 2.68
N ASP A 117 13.43 -2.95 3.88
CA ASP A 117 14.72 -2.31 4.15
C ASP A 117 15.81 -3.33 4.53
N ALA A 118 15.61 -4.61 4.20
CA ALA A 118 16.62 -5.63 4.44
C ALA A 118 17.89 -5.33 3.64
N PRO A 119 19.07 -5.71 4.15
CA PRO A 119 20.34 -5.55 3.41
C PRO A 119 20.35 -6.29 2.08
N ASP A 120 19.67 -7.43 2.01
CA ASP A 120 19.50 -8.21 0.79
C ASP A 120 18.13 -7.94 0.19
N ALA A 121 18.09 -7.58 -1.08
CA ALA A 121 16.84 -7.29 -1.76
C ALA A 121 16.29 -8.50 -2.52
N PHE A 122 15.00 -8.73 -2.30
CA PHE A 122 14.15 -9.72 -2.98
C PHE A 122 14.62 -11.17 -2.82
N PRO A 123 14.15 -11.89 -1.79
CA PRO A 123 14.45 -13.31 -1.61
C PRO A 123 13.93 -14.13 -2.80
N ILE A 124 14.72 -15.10 -3.21
CA ILE A 124 14.39 -16.07 -4.25
C ILE A 124 14.16 -17.43 -3.60
N LEU A 125 12.98 -17.99 -3.78
CA LEU A 125 12.63 -19.32 -3.29
C LEU A 125 12.27 -20.24 -4.45
N HIS A 126 12.40 -21.54 -4.21
CA HIS A 126 12.05 -22.57 -5.18
C HIS A 126 11.32 -23.74 -4.52
N SER A 127 10.35 -24.29 -5.23
CA SER A 127 9.62 -25.51 -4.87
C SER A 127 9.30 -26.32 -6.13
N GLN A 128 9.34 -27.64 -6.04
CA GLN A 128 8.87 -28.53 -7.12
C GLN A 128 7.41 -28.95 -6.94
N ASP A 129 6.89 -28.87 -5.72
CA ASP A 129 5.64 -29.49 -5.29
C ASP A 129 4.66 -28.53 -4.62
N LEU A 130 4.99 -27.24 -4.51
CA LEU A 130 4.24 -26.23 -3.75
C LEU A 130 4.10 -26.53 -2.25
N GLU A 131 4.79 -27.55 -1.73
CA GLU A 131 4.77 -27.94 -0.32
C GLU A 131 6.11 -27.65 0.36
N SER A 132 7.19 -28.03 -0.33
CA SER A 132 8.57 -27.91 0.16
C SER A 132 9.26 -26.74 -0.53
N TRP A 133 9.41 -25.64 0.18
CA TRP A 133 10.09 -24.45 -0.32
C TRP A 133 11.52 -24.35 0.21
N SER A 134 12.45 -23.92 -0.64
CA SER A 134 13.85 -23.69 -0.27
C SER A 134 14.33 -22.32 -0.72
N HIS A 135 15.04 -21.61 0.15
CA HIS A 135 15.70 -20.35 -0.17
C HIS A 135 16.88 -20.58 -1.13
N LYS A 136 16.99 -19.78 -2.18
CA LYS A 136 18.01 -19.90 -3.25
C LYS A 136 18.95 -18.70 -3.34
N GLY A 137 18.73 -17.67 -2.57
CA GLY A 137 19.50 -16.43 -2.60
C GLY A 137 18.60 -15.20 -2.70
N PHE A 138 19.19 -14.12 -3.13
CA PHE A 138 18.52 -12.84 -3.32
C PHE A 138 18.80 -12.31 -4.73
N VAL A 139 17.90 -11.49 -5.25
CA VAL A 139 18.10 -10.82 -6.55
C VAL A 139 19.29 -9.85 -6.45
N PHE A 140 19.32 -9.01 -5.41
CA PHE A 140 20.42 -8.12 -5.10
C PHE A 140 20.91 -8.40 -3.69
N PRO A 141 21.98 -9.22 -3.53
CA PRO A 141 22.63 -9.41 -2.23
C PRO A 141 23.16 -8.10 -1.64
N GLU A 142 23.46 -8.10 -0.34
CA GLU A 142 23.99 -6.95 0.36
C GLU A 142 25.20 -6.32 -0.36
N GLY A 143 25.10 -5.04 -0.70
CA GLY A 143 26.11 -4.30 -1.45
C GLY A 143 25.95 -4.33 -2.98
N GLU A 144 25.01 -5.11 -3.51
CA GLU A 144 24.78 -5.26 -4.97
C GLU A 144 23.51 -4.53 -5.45
N ALA A 145 22.87 -3.75 -4.58
CA ALA A 145 21.71 -2.95 -4.97
C ALA A 145 22.04 -1.94 -6.08
N PRO A 146 21.12 -1.69 -7.04
CA PRO A 146 21.36 -0.79 -8.16
C PRO A 146 21.74 0.62 -7.71
N GLU A 147 22.69 1.25 -8.40
CA GLU A 147 23.24 2.55 -8.00
C GLU A 147 22.20 3.69 -7.96
N TRP A 148 21.14 3.60 -8.75
CA TRP A 148 20.10 4.63 -8.79
C TRP A 148 19.19 4.58 -7.55
N THR A 149 19.16 3.45 -6.81
CA THR A 149 18.34 3.29 -5.61
C THR A 149 18.94 3.99 -4.40
N ALA A 150 18.09 4.37 -3.45
CA ALA A 150 18.53 4.92 -2.19
C ALA A 150 19.17 3.82 -1.33
N HIS A 151 20.31 4.16 -0.71
CA HIS A 151 21.06 3.25 0.16
C HIS A 151 21.02 3.71 1.60
N GLY A 152 21.05 2.78 2.53
CA GLY A 152 21.09 3.01 3.95
C GLY A 152 19.95 2.34 4.69
N ARG A 153 19.99 2.43 6.03
CA ARG A 153 18.96 1.80 6.86
C ARG A 153 17.61 2.49 6.67
N ALA A 154 16.56 1.71 6.46
CA ALA A 154 15.17 2.12 6.38
C ALA A 154 14.85 3.13 5.25
N ILE A 155 15.48 3.01 4.08
CA ILE A 155 15.24 3.87 2.92
C ILE A 155 15.29 3.17 1.57
N GLY A 156 15.51 1.85 1.53
CA GLY A 156 15.59 1.10 0.26
C GLY A 156 14.22 0.92 -0.38
N ASP A 157 13.24 0.57 0.44
CA ASP A 157 11.85 0.30 0.01
C ASP A 157 11.81 -0.67 -1.18
N TYR A 158 12.50 -1.81 -1.05
CA TYR A 158 12.51 -2.87 -2.05
C TYR A 158 11.23 -3.69 -1.96
N TRP A 159 10.23 -3.32 -2.79
CA TRP A 159 8.87 -3.87 -2.70
C TRP A 159 8.42 -4.52 -3.99
N ALA A 160 7.47 -5.45 -3.84
CA ALA A 160 6.69 -6.06 -4.90
C ALA A 160 7.51 -6.41 -6.16
N PRO A 161 8.52 -7.28 -6.02
CA PRO A 161 9.24 -7.79 -7.18
C PRO A 161 8.35 -8.76 -7.94
N GLU A 162 8.48 -8.78 -9.25
CA GLU A 162 7.82 -9.76 -10.09
C GLU A 162 8.76 -10.30 -11.16
N MET A 163 8.77 -11.62 -11.32
CA MET A 163 9.60 -12.32 -12.29
C MET A 163 8.74 -12.89 -13.42
N ALA A 164 9.11 -12.58 -14.66
CA ALA A 164 8.49 -13.13 -15.87
C ALA A 164 9.55 -13.81 -16.75
N LYS A 165 9.18 -14.89 -17.45
CA LYS A 165 10.02 -15.49 -18.48
C LYS A 165 9.78 -14.81 -19.83
N VAL A 166 10.81 -14.20 -20.41
CA VAL A 166 10.75 -13.45 -21.66
C VAL A 166 11.75 -14.04 -22.66
N GLY A 167 11.27 -14.86 -23.58
CA GLY A 167 12.14 -15.64 -24.45
C GLY A 167 12.98 -16.64 -23.65
N ASP A 168 14.30 -16.56 -23.81
CA ASP A 168 15.24 -17.42 -23.07
C ASP A 168 15.66 -16.81 -21.72
N ASP A 169 15.37 -15.52 -21.49
CA ASP A 169 15.75 -14.78 -20.29
C ASP A 169 14.61 -14.67 -19.27
N TYR A 170 14.97 -14.28 -18.06
CA TYR A 170 14.04 -13.86 -16.99
C TYR A 170 14.15 -12.35 -16.77
N TRP A 171 13.02 -11.69 -16.71
CA TRP A 171 12.91 -10.29 -16.39
C TRP A 171 12.29 -10.12 -15.01
N LEU A 172 12.85 -9.23 -14.24
CA LEU A 172 12.33 -8.90 -12.92
C LEU A 172 12.03 -7.40 -12.89
N VAL A 173 10.76 -7.04 -12.67
CA VAL A 173 10.36 -5.68 -12.35
C VAL A 173 10.15 -5.54 -10.86
N TYR A 174 10.44 -4.38 -10.31
CA TYR A 174 10.41 -4.18 -8.87
C TYR A 174 10.25 -2.71 -8.51
N THR A 175 9.76 -2.43 -7.32
CA THR A 175 9.74 -1.09 -6.73
C THR A 175 10.98 -0.85 -5.90
N ALA A 176 11.59 0.34 -6.04
CA ALA A 176 12.60 0.83 -5.14
C ALA A 176 12.56 2.36 -5.03
N ARG A 177 13.08 2.90 -3.91
CA ARG A 177 13.21 4.35 -3.74
C ARG A 177 14.41 4.86 -4.52
N GLN A 178 14.20 5.90 -5.34
CA GLN A 178 15.28 6.62 -6.02
C GLN A 178 16.08 7.46 -5.01
N ARG A 179 17.32 7.78 -5.34
CA ARG A 179 18.12 8.75 -4.57
C ARG A 179 17.46 10.13 -4.47
N SER A 180 16.58 10.48 -5.41
CA SER A 180 15.77 11.70 -5.35
C SER A 180 14.64 11.65 -4.32
N GLY A 181 14.35 10.47 -3.74
CA GLY A 181 13.34 10.26 -2.71
C GLY A 181 12.01 9.70 -3.19
N ALA A 182 11.69 9.74 -4.48
CA ALA A 182 10.46 9.16 -5.02
C ALA A 182 10.62 7.65 -5.25
N LEU A 183 9.52 6.90 -5.11
CA LEU A 183 9.44 5.49 -5.50
C LEU A 183 9.42 5.36 -7.02
N ALA A 184 10.03 4.31 -7.56
CA ALA A 184 10.17 4.07 -8.98
C ALA A 184 10.16 2.57 -9.28
N ILE A 185 9.89 2.21 -10.54
CA ILE A 185 9.97 0.84 -11.01
C ILE A 185 11.34 0.63 -11.66
N GLY A 186 12.05 -0.43 -11.23
CA GLY A 186 13.24 -0.94 -11.86
C GLY A 186 12.96 -2.15 -12.74
N LEU A 187 13.91 -2.48 -13.63
CA LEU A 187 13.94 -3.71 -14.43
C LEU A 187 15.33 -4.32 -14.37
N ALA A 188 15.41 -5.60 -14.00
CA ALA A 188 16.62 -6.40 -14.09
C ALA A 188 16.39 -7.62 -14.97
N LYS A 189 17.46 -8.17 -15.57
CA LYS A 189 17.43 -9.34 -16.44
C LYS A 189 18.44 -10.36 -16.00
N ALA A 190 18.11 -11.65 -16.20
CA ALA A 190 19.00 -12.77 -15.90
C ALA A 190 18.73 -13.96 -16.83
N PRO A 191 19.74 -14.81 -17.09
CA PRO A 191 19.57 -16.06 -17.85
C PRO A 191 18.86 -17.16 -17.05
N HIS A 192 18.76 -17.02 -15.72
CA HIS A 192 18.16 -17.99 -14.81
C HIS A 192 17.49 -17.28 -13.62
N PRO A 193 16.42 -17.84 -12.99
CA PRO A 193 15.78 -17.23 -11.84
C PRO A 193 16.70 -16.91 -10.65
N THR A 194 17.80 -17.61 -10.50
CA THR A 194 18.82 -17.31 -9.47
C THR A 194 19.88 -16.32 -9.92
N GLY A 195 19.76 -15.76 -11.11
CA GLY A 195 20.71 -14.79 -11.66
C GLY A 195 21.83 -15.41 -12.50
N PRO A 196 22.94 -14.69 -12.74
CA PRO A 196 23.18 -13.36 -12.19
C PRO A 196 22.23 -12.30 -12.77
N TRP A 197 21.69 -11.45 -11.91
CA TRP A 197 20.78 -10.37 -12.31
C TRP A 197 21.56 -9.11 -12.72
N THR A 198 21.16 -8.52 -13.82
CA THR A 198 21.72 -7.26 -14.31
C THR A 198 20.58 -6.23 -14.40
N ASP A 199 20.68 -5.19 -13.58
CA ASP A 199 19.75 -4.05 -13.60
C ASP A 199 20.02 -3.11 -14.78
N LEU A 200 18.99 -2.40 -15.26
CA LEU A 200 19.13 -1.41 -16.35
C LEU A 200 20.06 -0.24 -16.00
N GLY A 201 20.37 -0.03 -14.71
CA GLY A 201 21.18 1.09 -14.23
C GLY A 201 20.39 2.40 -14.06
N HIS A 202 19.11 2.41 -14.33
CA HIS A 202 18.20 3.53 -14.15
C HIS A 202 16.75 3.01 -13.97
N PRO A 203 15.84 3.82 -13.40
CA PRO A 203 14.44 3.44 -13.33
C PRO A 203 13.82 3.21 -14.71
N LEU A 204 13.05 2.16 -14.87
CA LEU A 204 12.19 1.93 -16.05
C LEU A 204 11.02 2.92 -16.06
N VAL A 205 10.36 3.11 -14.91
CA VAL A 205 9.36 4.14 -14.70
C VAL A 205 9.80 4.99 -13.54
N SER A 206 10.14 6.26 -13.82
CA SER A 206 10.52 7.21 -12.77
C SER A 206 9.28 7.72 -12.04
N GLY A 207 9.29 7.62 -10.73
CA GLY A 207 8.34 8.35 -9.91
C GLY A 207 8.76 9.82 -9.74
N PHE A 208 7.77 10.66 -9.50
CA PHE A 208 7.99 12.06 -9.15
C PHE A 208 7.73 12.25 -7.66
N ALA A 209 8.71 12.79 -6.93
CA ALA A 209 8.46 13.27 -5.59
C ALA A 209 7.45 14.43 -5.66
N ILE A 210 6.35 14.31 -4.93
CA ILE A 210 5.36 15.37 -4.87
C ILE A 210 5.97 16.52 -4.07
N ASN A 211 6.17 17.64 -4.73
CA ASN A 211 6.76 18.82 -4.11
C ASN A 211 5.67 19.57 -3.32
N THR A 212 5.81 19.60 -2.00
CA THR A 212 4.98 20.42 -1.11
C THR A 212 5.24 21.92 -1.23
N ALA A 213 6.20 22.38 -2.04
CA ALA A 213 6.38 23.81 -2.29
C ALA A 213 5.11 24.51 -2.82
N ASN A 214 4.18 23.73 -3.42
CA ASN A 214 2.86 24.21 -3.80
C ASN A 214 1.85 24.13 -2.64
N TYR A 215 2.23 23.63 -1.48
CA TYR A 215 1.39 23.54 -0.30
C TYR A 215 1.80 24.63 0.69
N PRO A 216 0.89 25.53 1.11
CA PRO A 216 1.25 26.74 1.87
C PRO A 216 1.86 26.49 3.24
N GLU A 217 1.87 25.24 3.73
CA GLU A 217 2.27 24.93 5.12
C GLU A 217 3.72 24.58 5.33
N ASP A 218 4.41 24.07 4.32
CA ASP A 218 5.86 23.84 4.40
C ASP A 218 6.52 23.94 3.02
N PRO A 219 6.79 25.14 2.56
CA PRO A 219 7.43 25.36 1.25
C PRO A 219 8.90 24.89 1.21
N THR A 220 9.47 24.50 2.35
CA THR A 220 10.91 24.16 2.44
C THR A 220 11.18 22.66 2.51
N GLN A 221 10.15 21.82 2.72
CA GLN A 221 10.32 20.39 2.85
C GLN A 221 9.62 19.64 1.71
N PRO A 222 10.35 19.04 0.77
CA PRO A 222 9.74 18.18 -0.22
C PRO A 222 9.03 17.02 0.50
N MET A 223 7.78 16.73 0.12
CA MET A 223 7.17 15.46 0.49
C MET A 223 7.92 14.35 -0.24
N LEU A 224 8.78 13.65 0.50
CA LEU A 224 9.47 12.46 0.03
C LEU A 224 8.55 11.24 0.09
N SER A 225 7.32 11.38 -0.35
CA SER A 225 6.32 10.32 -0.49
C SER A 225 5.71 10.42 -1.87
N GLY A 226 5.24 9.29 -2.37
CA GLY A 226 4.73 9.21 -3.72
C GLY A 226 5.74 8.64 -4.70
N GLY A 227 5.28 8.44 -5.91
CA GLY A 227 5.98 7.82 -7.00
C GLY A 227 5.12 6.77 -7.69
N VAL A 228 5.74 5.68 -8.08
CA VAL A 228 5.10 4.53 -8.73
C VAL A 228 5.58 3.23 -8.09
N ILE A 229 4.66 2.27 -7.91
CA ILE A 229 4.93 0.98 -7.28
C ILE A 229 4.18 -0.15 -7.97
N ASP A 230 4.43 -1.40 -7.52
CA ASP A 230 3.66 -2.59 -7.83
C ASP A 230 3.58 -2.87 -9.33
N SER A 231 4.71 -3.19 -9.90
CA SER A 231 4.81 -3.48 -11.34
C SER A 231 4.53 -4.92 -11.68
N HIS A 232 3.82 -5.15 -12.79
CA HIS A 232 3.50 -6.45 -13.37
C HIS A 232 3.85 -6.48 -14.86
N ILE A 233 4.52 -7.54 -15.31
CA ILE A 233 4.75 -7.81 -16.74
C ILE A 233 3.76 -8.87 -17.20
N PHE A 234 2.86 -8.51 -18.10
CA PHE A 234 2.01 -9.43 -18.82
C PHE A 234 2.55 -9.66 -20.24
N ILE A 235 2.68 -10.92 -20.63
CA ILE A 235 3.06 -11.33 -22.00
C ILE A 235 1.85 -11.97 -22.64
N ASP A 236 1.36 -11.35 -23.70
CA ASP A 236 0.19 -11.82 -24.44
C ASP A 236 0.55 -13.00 -25.38
N ALA A 237 -0.47 -13.71 -25.84
CA ALA A 237 -0.32 -14.87 -26.73
C ALA A 237 0.37 -14.54 -28.07
N ASN A 238 0.27 -13.28 -28.53
CA ASN A 238 0.96 -12.78 -29.73
C ASN A 238 2.43 -12.36 -29.49
N GLY A 239 2.88 -12.41 -28.23
CA GLY A 239 4.22 -12.01 -27.82
C GLY A 239 4.38 -10.54 -27.44
N ASP A 240 3.32 -9.75 -27.50
CA ASP A 240 3.31 -8.39 -27.00
C ASP A 240 3.48 -8.38 -25.48
N ARG A 241 4.20 -7.39 -24.97
CA ARG A 241 4.51 -7.25 -23.55
C ARG A 241 3.91 -5.97 -23.01
N TYR A 242 3.29 -6.05 -21.85
CA TYR A 242 2.65 -4.94 -21.18
C TYR A 242 3.19 -4.82 -19.79
N LEU A 243 3.59 -3.61 -19.40
CA LEU A 243 3.90 -3.25 -18.03
C LEU A 243 2.69 -2.60 -17.39
N PHE A 244 2.30 -3.10 -16.23
CA PHE A 244 1.31 -2.47 -15.37
C PHE A 244 2.01 -1.92 -14.14
N TRP A 245 1.52 -0.83 -13.57
CA TRP A 245 2.02 -0.26 -12.32
C TRP A 245 0.98 0.66 -11.70
N LYS A 246 1.17 1.03 -10.45
CA LYS A 246 0.29 1.92 -9.72
C LYS A 246 0.96 3.25 -9.43
N ARG A 247 0.19 4.35 -9.46
CA ARG A 247 0.59 5.64 -8.90
C ARG A 247 0.49 5.55 -7.37
N ASP A 248 1.61 5.75 -6.66
CA ASP A 248 1.64 5.73 -5.19
C ASP A 248 1.36 7.11 -4.61
N THR A 249 0.14 7.34 -4.20
CA THR A 249 -0.31 8.52 -3.46
C THR A 249 -0.85 8.18 -2.08
N ASN A 250 -0.71 6.94 -1.63
CA ASN A 250 -1.26 6.42 -0.38
C ASN A 250 -0.89 7.27 0.83
N GLY A 251 0.39 7.62 0.95
CA GLY A 251 0.92 8.44 2.04
C GLY A 251 0.91 9.94 1.78
N VAL A 252 0.36 10.40 0.64
CA VAL A 252 0.42 11.80 0.21
C VAL A 252 -0.67 12.65 0.81
N TRP A 253 -1.94 12.22 0.72
CA TRP A 253 -3.10 13.03 1.10
C TRP A 253 -3.26 13.28 2.61
N PRO A 254 -2.79 12.42 3.56
CA PRO A 254 -3.12 12.61 4.98
C PRO A 254 -2.58 13.91 5.56
N ARG A 255 -1.34 14.27 5.24
CA ARG A 255 -0.74 15.52 5.75
C ARG A 255 -1.38 16.79 5.15
N PRO A 256 -1.58 16.88 3.83
CA PRO A 256 -2.39 17.94 3.24
C PRO A 256 -3.79 18.07 3.85
N LEU A 257 -4.46 16.95 4.13
CA LEU A 257 -5.74 16.98 4.82
C LEU A 257 -5.61 17.55 6.23
N ALA A 258 -4.65 17.07 7.03
CA ALA A 258 -4.39 17.62 8.36
C ALA A 258 -4.09 19.13 8.30
N GLY A 259 -3.35 19.57 7.29
CA GLY A 259 -3.07 20.97 7.00
C GLY A 259 -4.31 21.79 6.66
N LEU A 260 -5.16 21.26 5.79
CA LEU A 260 -6.45 21.87 5.48
C LEU A 260 -7.30 22.02 6.74
N LEU A 261 -7.40 20.96 7.55
CA LEU A 261 -8.20 20.98 8.79
C LEU A 261 -7.63 21.95 9.84
N ARG A 262 -6.33 22.21 9.83
CA ARG A 262 -5.70 23.23 10.68
C ARG A 262 -6.14 24.66 10.28
N ARG A 263 -6.29 24.94 8.99
CA ARG A 263 -6.77 26.23 8.46
C ARG A 263 -8.28 26.34 8.49
N ARG A 264 -8.97 25.23 8.28
CA ARG A 264 -10.41 25.12 8.13
C ARG A 264 -10.98 24.14 9.17
N PRO A 265 -10.89 24.47 10.49
CA PRO A 265 -11.40 23.60 11.56
C PRO A 265 -12.92 23.36 11.48
N ASP A 266 -13.64 24.22 10.76
CA ASP A 266 -15.06 24.08 10.45
C ASP A 266 -15.38 22.83 9.62
N LEU A 267 -14.42 22.32 8.84
CA LEU A 267 -14.60 21.10 8.05
C LEU A 267 -14.65 19.83 8.90
N VAL A 268 -14.03 19.81 10.07
CA VAL A 268 -13.96 18.60 10.91
C VAL A 268 -15.36 18.03 11.20
N ASP A 269 -16.30 18.91 11.58
CA ASP A 269 -17.67 18.49 11.90
C ASP A 269 -18.49 18.09 10.66
N ARG A 270 -18.08 18.54 9.48
CA ARG A 270 -18.66 18.13 8.19
C ARG A 270 -18.14 16.77 7.74
N LEU A 271 -16.86 16.49 8.01
CA LEU A 271 -16.18 15.27 7.54
C LEU A 271 -16.51 14.05 8.41
N PHE A 272 -16.70 14.23 9.71
CA PHE A 272 -16.79 13.13 10.65
C PHE A 272 -18.06 13.18 11.52
N ASP A 273 -18.75 12.05 11.62
CA ASP A 273 -19.98 11.94 12.44
C ASP A 273 -19.67 11.66 13.92
N HIS A 274 -18.61 10.89 14.19
CA HIS A 274 -18.25 10.48 15.54
C HIS A 274 -17.28 11.45 16.21
N GLU A 275 -17.51 11.74 17.49
CA GLU A 275 -16.67 12.67 18.25
C GLU A 275 -15.21 12.18 18.36
N ALA A 276 -14.99 10.86 18.48
CA ALA A 276 -13.65 10.29 18.50
C ALA A 276 -12.86 10.59 17.22
N ASP A 277 -13.51 10.52 16.05
CA ASP A 277 -12.91 10.82 14.75
C ASP A 277 -12.64 12.33 14.61
N ARG A 278 -13.55 13.18 15.08
CA ARG A 278 -13.36 14.64 15.11
C ARG A 278 -12.17 15.02 15.97
N LEU A 279 -12.07 14.46 17.18
CA LEU A 279 -10.94 14.70 18.09
C LEU A 279 -9.62 14.19 17.48
N THR A 280 -9.64 13.04 16.83
CA THR A 280 -8.47 12.47 16.11
C THR A 280 -8.02 13.41 14.99
N ALA A 281 -8.93 13.89 14.17
CA ALA A 281 -8.63 14.82 13.08
C ALA A 281 -8.08 16.17 13.61
N ARG A 282 -8.65 16.72 14.69
CA ARG A 282 -8.13 17.92 15.36
C ARG A 282 -6.74 17.70 15.95
N PHE A 283 -6.47 16.54 16.54
CA PHE A 283 -5.14 16.19 17.02
C PHE A 283 -4.13 16.08 15.86
N ALA A 284 -4.48 15.38 14.77
CA ALA A 284 -3.63 15.30 13.58
C ALA A 284 -3.27 16.68 13.02
N ALA A 285 -4.25 17.58 12.95
CA ALA A 285 -4.03 18.96 12.54
C ALA A 285 -3.06 19.72 13.49
N ALA A 286 -3.18 19.50 14.80
CA ALA A 286 -2.34 20.16 15.81
C ALA A 286 -0.90 19.63 15.81
N VAL A 287 -0.70 18.32 15.62
CA VAL A 287 0.62 17.68 15.65
C VAL A 287 1.39 17.82 14.33
N LEU A 288 0.74 18.21 13.24
CA LEU A 288 1.30 18.29 11.89
C LEU A 288 2.65 19.02 11.79
N PRO A 289 2.88 20.21 12.42
CA PRO A 289 4.17 20.91 12.32
C PRO A 289 5.33 20.06 12.83
N TRP A 290 5.11 19.29 13.89
CA TRP A 290 6.12 18.38 14.40
C TRP A 290 6.24 17.12 13.51
N ALA A 291 5.11 16.55 13.08
CA ALA A 291 5.08 15.41 12.19
C ALA A 291 5.92 15.66 10.92
N ASN A 292 5.86 16.86 10.36
CA ASN A 292 6.64 17.24 9.18
C ASN A 292 8.16 17.18 9.40
N THR A 293 8.64 17.22 10.63
CA THR A 293 10.07 17.06 10.96
C THR A 293 10.51 15.61 11.09
N ARG A 294 9.61 14.65 10.96
CA ARG A 294 9.88 13.22 11.18
C ARG A 294 10.22 12.49 9.88
N ARG A 295 10.78 11.28 10.04
CA ARG A 295 11.04 10.37 8.92
C ARG A 295 9.73 9.94 8.25
N PRO A 296 9.73 9.53 6.97
CA PRO A 296 8.51 9.16 6.25
C PRO A 296 7.60 8.18 7.00
N MET A 297 8.16 7.08 7.51
CA MET A 297 7.41 6.08 8.28
C MET A 297 6.82 6.63 9.59
N GLU A 298 7.56 7.45 10.33
CA GLU A 298 7.03 8.07 11.55
C GLU A 298 5.87 9.03 11.23
N ARG A 299 5.96 9.76 10.11
CA ARG A 299 4.87 10.62 9.63
C ARG A 299 3.62 9.82 9.34
N PHE A 300 3.78 8.69 8.66
CA PHE A 300 2.69 7.78 8.36
C PHE A 300 2.01 7.29 9.64
N PHE A 301 2.77 6.78 10.60
CA PHE A 301 2.22 6.32 11.88
C PHE A 301 1.51 7.43 12.66
N LEU A 302 2.00 8.67 12.61
CA LEU A 302 1.34 9.80 13.25
C LEU A 302 0.00 10.16 12.61
N MET A 303 -0.16 9.91 11.32
CA MET A 303 -1.40 10.16 10.58
C MET A 303 -2.34 8.95 10.58
N GLN A 304 -1.87 7.76 10.93
CA GLN A 304 -2.62 6.51 10.85
C GLN A 304 -4.03 6.57 11.48
N PRO A 305 -4.23 7.09 12.71
CA PRO A 305 -5.59 7.15 13.27
C PRO A 305 -6.52 8.07 12.47
N MET A 306 -5.99 9.13 11.84
CA MET A 306 -6.79 9.98 10.97
C MET A 306 -7.08 9.30 9.64
N ILE A 307 -6.14 8.52 9.09
CA ILE A 307 -6.36 7.68 7.91
C ILE A 307 -7.52 6.73 8.17
N GLU A 308 -7.49 6.01 9.30
CA GLU A 308 -8.56 5.10 9.69
C GLU A 308 -9.91 5.82 9.87
N ALA A 309 -9.91 7.02 10.47
CA ALA A 309 -11.13 7.83 10.58
C ALA A 309 -11.68 8.23 9.21
N VAL A 310 -10.82 8.57 8.26
CA VAL A 310 -11.21 8.88 6.88
C VAL A 310 -11.80 7.65 6.20
N LEU A 311 -11.19 6.48 6.35
CA LEU A 311 -11.67 5.23 5.76
C LEU A 311 -13.06 4.87 6.27
N ASP A 312 -13.31 5.00 7.57
CA ASP A 312 -14.63 4.73 8.16
C ASP A 312 -15.70 5.76 7.76
N ASN A 313 -15.30 6.92 7.21
CA ASN A 313 -16.19 7.99 6.75
C ASN A 313 -16.00 8.29 5.26
N TRP A 314 -15.51 7.34 4.46
CA TRP A 314 -14.94 7.54 3.13
C TRP A 314 -15.83 8.33 2.17
N GLU A 315 -17.07 7.89 1.93
CA GLU A 315 -17.97 8.54 0.98
C GLU A 315 -18.32 9.97 1.41
N ARG A 316 -18.52 10.18 2.72
CA ARG A 316 -18.79 11.51 3.28
C ARG A 316 -17.57 12.42 3.11
N VAL A 317 -16.38 11.92 3.43
CA VAL A 317 -15.13 12.68 3.30
C VAL A 317 -14.90 13.09 1.86
N LYS A 318 -14.99 12.16 0.91
CA LYS A 318 -14.87 12.47 -0.53
C LYS A 318 -15.90 13.49 -0.98
N GLY A 319 -17.17 13.30 -0.62
CA GLY A 319 -18.24 14.21 -1.01
C GLY A 319 -18.00 15.63 -0.51
N VAL A 320 -17.69 15.79 0.79
CA VAL A 320 -17.42 17.11 1.38
C VAL A 320 -16.17 17.77 0.80
N LEU A 321 -15.07 17.01 0.62
CA LEU A 321 -13.82 17.56 0.07
C LEU A 321 -13.96 17.95 -1.39
N SER A 322 -14.78 17.26 -2.17
CA SER A 322 -15.04 17.61 -3.58
C SER A 322 -15.75 18.94 -3.76
N GLU A 323 -16.43 19.45 -2.72
CA GLU A 323 -17.06 20.77 -2.69
C GLU A 323 -16.09 21.90 -2.28
N VAL A 324 -14.87 21.56 -1.84
CA VAL A 324 -13.89 22.51 -1.30
C VAL A 324 -12.75 22.70 -2.28
N GLU A 325 -12.63 23.89 -2.88
CA GLU A 325 -11.63 24.18 -3.91
C GLU A 325 -10.21 23.90 -3.43
N GLU A 326 -9.87 24.29 -2.17
CA GLU A 326 -8.56 24.06 -1.59
C GLU A 326 -8.23 22.57 -1.34
N ALA A 327 -9.22 21.69 -1.45
CA ALA A 327 -9.06 20.25 -1.28
C ALA A 327 -8.82 19.50 -2.60
N ALA A 328 -8.83 20.15 -3.75
CA ALA A 328 -8.71 19.49 -5.06
C ALA A 328 -7.48 18.56 -5.15
N PHE A 329 -6.33 19.00 -4.65
CA PHE A 329 -5.11 18.18 -4.58
C PHE A 329 -5.28 16.95 -3.65
N ILE A 330 -5.99 17.11 -2.52
CA ILE A 330 -6.23 16.01 -1.58
C ILE A 330 -7.10 14.94 -2.23
N VAL A 331 -8.18 15.36 -2.90
CA VAL A 331 -9.09 14.47 -3.63
C VAL A 331 -8.36 13.73 -4.75
N ASP A 332 -7.51 14.42 -5.54
CA ASP A 332 -6.69 13.78 -6.55
C ASP A 332 -5.71 12.75 -5.93
N ALA A 333 -5.06 13.10 -4.82
CA ALA A 333 -4.14 12.19 -4.13
C ALA A 333 -4.84 10.99 -3.47
N MET A 334 -6.15 11.04 -3.24
CA MET A 334 -6.96 9.90 -2.80
C MET A 334 -7.26 8.90 -3.91
N SER A 335 -6.91 9.22 -5.16
CA SER A 335 -7.01 8.31 -6.29
C SER A 335 -5.65 7.68 -6.58
N THR A 336 -5.61 6.35 -6.67
CA THR A 336 -4.40 5.57 -6.94
C THR A 336 -4.58 4.73 -8.20
N PRO A 337 -4.54 5.33 -9.40
CA PRO A 337 -4.80 4.62 -10.64
C PRO A 337 -3.72 3.57 -10.92
N ILE A 338 -4.16 2.46 -11.52
CA ILE A 338 -3.30 1.49 -12.19
C ILE A 338 -3.15 1.92 -13.64
N HIS A 339 -1.90 2.02 -14.07
CA HIS A 339 -1.49 2.35 -15.43
C HIS A 339 -1.02 1.10 -16.16
N ALA A 340 -1.08 1.13 -17.48
CA ALA A 340 -0.49 0.10 -18.35
C ALA A 340 0.15 0.73 -19.57
N GLN A 341 1.24 0.13 -20.07
CA GLN A 341 1.97 0.58 -21.24
C GLN A 341 2.67 -0.61 -21.92
N LEU A 342 2.84 -0.52 -23.25
CA LEU A 342 3.61 -1.50 -24.01
C LEU A 342 5.10 -1.44 -23.66
N LEU A 343 5.74 -2.62 -23.71
CA LEU A 343 7.19 -2.80 -23.68
C LEU A 343 7.67 -3.35 -25.02
N ASP A 344 8.82 -2.86 -25.49
CA ASP A 344 9.51 -3.44 -26.63
C ASP A 344 10.26 -4.74 -26.26
N GLY A 345 10.94 -5.35 -27.22
CA GLY A 345 11.73 -6.57 -27.01
C GLY A 345 12.90 -6.40 -26.07
N GLU A 346 13.30 -5.16 -25.80
CA GLU A 346 14.42 -4.81 -24.93
C GLU A 346 13.98 -4.32 -23.56
N GLY A 347 12.65 -4.21 -23.34
CA GLY A 347 12.07 -3.76 -22.06
C GLY A 347 11.95 -2.26 -21.93
N ASN A 348 12.03 -1.49 -23.03
CA ASN A 348 11.76 -0.07 -23.00
C ASN A 348 10.25 0.19 -23.15
N LEU A 349 9.77 1.26 -22.52
CA LEU A 349 8.39 1.72 -22.66
C LEU A 349 8.13 2.26 -24.07
N VAL A 350 6.99 1.87 -24.66
CA VAL A 350 6.58 2.27 -26.01
C VAL A 350 5.27 3.03 -25.94
N GLY A 351 5.22 4.21 -26.57
CA GLY A 351 4.02 5.06 -26.62
C GLY A 351 3.76 5.77 -25.29
N THR A 352 2.48 5.98 -24.98
CA THR A 352 2.02 6.60 -23.73
C THR A 352 1.29 5.59 -22.88
N ASP A 353 1.34 5.75 -21.57
CA ASP A 353 0.59 4.93 -20.62
C ASP A 353 -0.91 5.22 -20.69
N THR A 354 -1.68 4.24 -20.27
CA THR A 354 -3.13 4.29 -20.18
C THR A 354 -3.55 3.98 -18.74
N ILE A 355 -4.45 4.76 -18.15
CA ILE A 355 -5.11 4.38 -16.89
C ILE A 355 -6.11 3.27 -17.21
N VAL A 356 -5.90 2.09 -16.61
CA VAL A 356 -6.73 0.91 -16.85
C VAL A 356 -7.70 0.60 -15.73
N LEU A 357 -7.41 1.06 -14.51
CA LEU A 357 -8.28 0.88 -13.34
C LEU A 357 -8.08 2.04 -12.34
N THR A 358 -9.15 2.40 -11.64
CA THR A 358 -9.11 3.39 -10.53
C THR A 358 -9.89 2.87 -9.34
N ASN A 359 -9.63 3.35 -8.12
CA ASN A 359 -10.41 3.00 -6.92
C ASN A 359 -11.76 3.73 -6.95
N ASP A 360 -12.84 2.99 -7.16
CA ASP A 360 -14.20 3.49 -7.30
C ASP A 360 -15.28 2.66 -6.58
N GLN A 361 -14.88 1.55 -5.90
CA GLN A 361 -15.75 0.78 -5.03
C GLN A 361 -15.47 1.09 -3.55
N GLU A 362 -16.50 1.10 -2.72
CA GLU A 362 -16.40 1.47 -1.30
C GLU A 362 -15.36 0.64 -0.53
N TRP A 363 -15.29 -0.67 -0.75
CA TRP A 363 -14.36 -1.56 -0.06
C TRP A 363 -12.88 -1.27 -0.38
N GLU A 364 -12.59 -0.65 -1.52
CA GLU A 364 -11.24 -0.29 -1.96
C GLU A 364 -10.67 0.89 -1.15
N GLY A 365 -11.54 1.66 -0.52
CA GLY A 365 -11.15 2.84 0.23
C GLY A 365 -10.35 3.82 -0.64
N HIS A 366 -9.22 4.29 -0.12
CA HIS A 366 -8.40 5.31 -0.76
C HIS A 366 -7.37 4.77 -1.74
N LEU A 367 -7.26 3.46 -1.94
CA LEU A 367 -6.23 2.88 -2.81
C LEU A 367 -6.65 1.56 -3.45
N ILE A 368 -6.11 1.33 -4.63
CA ILE A 368 -5.94 0.01 -5.25
C ILE A 368 -4.47 -0.17 -5.60
N GLU A 369 -3.97 -1.42 -5.58
CA GLU A 369 -2.56 -1.73 -5.82
C GLU A 369 -2.36 -3.18 -6.25
N GLY A 370 -1.10 -3.61 -6.48
CA GLY A 370 -0.73 -4.99 -6.75
C GLY A 370 -1.42 -5.59 -7.97
N PRO A 371 -1.41 -4.96 -9.17
CA PRO A 371 -2.06 -5.52 -10.35
C PRO A 371 -1.36 -6.78 -10.83
N TRP A 372 -2.14 -7.81 -11.15
CA TRP A 372 -1.69 -9.01 -11.86
C TRP A 372 -2.68 -9.37 -12.95
N VAL A 373 -2.22 -9.48 -14.18
CA VAL A 373 -3.06 -9.82 -15.34
C VAL A 373 -2.80 -11.24 -15.81
N THR A 374 -3.86 -11.98 -16.10
CA THR A 374 -3.80 -13.31 -16.72
C THR A 374 -4.83 -13.45 -17.82
N LEU A 375 -4.51 -14.22 -18.88
CA LEU A 375 -5.46 -14.55 -19.96
C LEU A 375 -6.12 -15.89 -19.66
N GLN A 376 -7.44 -15.86 -19.42
CA GLN A 376 -8.26 -17.05 -19.17
C GLN A 376 -9.56 -16.96 -19.95
N GLU A 377 -9.98 -18.05 -20.60
CA GLU A 377 -11.19 -18.12 -21.43
C GLU A 377 -11.27 -17.01 -22.51
N GLY A 378 -10.10 -16.59 -23.04
CA GLY A 378 -10.01 -15.56 -24.07
C GLY A 378 -10.24 -14.14 -23.58
N ARG A 379 -10.22 -13.92 -22.26
CA ARG A 379 -10.36 -12.60 -21.61
C ARG A 379 -9.21 -12.32 -20.68
N TYR A 380 -8.91 -11.03 -20.48
CA TYR A 380 -7.86 -10.54 -19.60
C TYR A 380 -8.43 -10.25 -18.22
N TRP A 381 -7.95 -10.96 -17.21
CA TRP A 381 -8.37 -10.85 -15.82
C TRP A 381 -7.29 -10.18 -15.01
N MET A 382 -7.61 -9.03 -14.44
CA MET A 382 -6.73 -8.30 -13.53
C MET A 382 -7.17 -8.57 -12.09
N PHE A 383 -6.27 -9.16 -11.32
CA PHE A 383 -6.36 -9.21 -9.87
C PHE A 383 -5.66 -7.98 -9.32
N TYR A 384 -6.24 -7.37 -8.29
CA TYR A 384 -5.68 -6.20 -7.64
C TYR A 384 -6.04 -6.23 -6.15
N ALA A 385 -5.24 -5.57 -5.31
CA ALA A 385 -5.57 -5.38 -3.91
C ALA A 385 -6.24 -4.02 -3.70
N GLY A 386 -7.08 -3.90 -2.69
CA GLY A 386 -7.73 -2.65 -2.31
C GLY A 386 -7.73 -2.45 -0.80
N ASN A 387 -7.81 -1.19 -0.38
CA ASN A 387 -7.72 -0.72 0.99
C ASN A 387 -6.29 -0.76 1.56
N ASP A 388 -6.10 -0.47 2.84
CA ASP A 388 -4.78 -0.38 3.49
C ASP A 388 -4.29 -1.77 3.91
N PHE A 389 -3.11 -2.18 3.41
CA PHE A 389 -2.50 -3.50 3.66
C PHE A 389 -2.25 -3.78 5.15
N GLY A 390 -2.14 -2.75 5.97
CA GLY A 390 -1.93 -2.86 7.41
C GLY A 390 -3.21 -3.16 8.20
N THR A 391 -4.37 -3.23 7.55
CA THR A 391 -5.69 -3.36 8.18
C THR A 391 -6.45 -4.60 7.72
N PRO A 392 -7.37 -5.15 8.53
CA PRO A 392 -8.23 -6.25 8.09
C PRO A 392 -9.17 -5.92 6.94
N ALA A 393 -9.28 -4.65 6.53
CA ALA A 393 -10.07 -4.22 5.39
C ALA A 393 -9.40 -4.52 4.04
N TYR A 394 -8.10 -4.79 4.03
CA TYR A 394 -7.37 -5.18 2.83
C TYR A 394 -7.96 -6.43 2.19
N GLY A 395 -8.08 -6.44 0.88
CA GLY A 395 -8.67 -7.55 0.14
C GLY A 395 -8.21 -7.59 -1.32
N ILE A 396 -8.56 -8.65 -2.01
CA ILE A 396 -8.24 -8.85 -3.44
C ILE A 396 -9.52 -8.71 -4.25
N GLY A 397 -9.52 -7.78 -5.21
CA GLY A 397 -10.56 -7.60 -6.21
C GLY A 397 -10.19 -8.18 -7.56
N VAL A 398 -11.16 -8.22 -8.46
CA VAL A 398 -10.98 -8.71 -9.82
C VAL A 398 -11.69 -7.80 -10.81
N ALA A 399 -11.02 -7.53 -11.92
CA ALA A 399 -11.60 -6.84 -13.07
C ALA A 399 -11.30 -7.62 -14.36
N VAL A 400 -12.15 -7.47 -15.38
CA VAL A 400 -12.04 -8.22 -16.63
C VAL A 400 -12.14 -7.29 -17.83
N ALA A 401 -11.34 -7.55 -18.86
CA ALA A 401 -11.33 -6.81 -20.13
C ALA A 401 -11.20 -7.74 -21.33
N ASP A 402 -11.49 -7.22 -22.51
CA ASP A 402 -11.29 -7.91 -23.79
C ASP A 402 -9.95 -7.52 -24.46
N HIS A 403 -9.19 -6.60 -23.84
CA HIS A 403 -7.86 -6.17 -24.27
C HIS A 403 -6.96 -5.89 -23.06
N PRO A 404 -5.62 -6.14 -23.10
CA PRO A 404 -4.72 -5.88 -21.98
C PRO A 404 -4.76 -4.43 -21.46
N LEU A 405 -4.92 -3.46 -22.35
CA LEU A 405 -5.05 -2.05 -21.98
C LEU A 405 -6.49 -1.63 -21.61
N GLY A 406 -7.39 -2.57 -21.39
CA GLY A 406 -8.76 -2.33 -20.94
C GLY A 406 -9.72 -1.91 -22.07
N PRO A 407 -10.87 -1.32 -21.73
CA PRO A 407 -11.27 -0.97 -20.36
C PRO A 407 -11.59 -2.19 -19.49
N TYR A 408 -11.15 -2.16 -18.26
CA TYR A 408 -11.44 -3.23 -17.28
C TYR A 408 -12.75 -2.95 -16.55
N VAL A 409 -13.59 -3.99 -16.42
CA VAL A 409 -14.84 -3.95 -15.66
C VAL A 409 -14.67 -4.78 -14.40
N LYS A 410 -14.82 -4.16 -13.24
CA LYS A 410 -14.69 -4.81 -11.93
C LYS A 410 -15.84 -5.76 -11.66
N GLN A 411 -15.53 -6.86 -10.96
CA GLN A 411 -16.54 -7.61 -10.23
C GLN A 411 -16.97 -6.81 -8.98
N GLU A 412 -18.20 -7.04 -8.53
CA GLU A 412 -18.72 -6.37 -7.34
C GLU A 412 -18.08 -6.95 -6.07
N GLY A 413 -17.50 -6.08 -5.27
CA GLY A 413 -16.86 -6.43 -4.01
C GLY A 413 -15.54 -7.20 -4.18
N PRO A 414 -14.87 -7.52 -3.08
CA PRO A 414 -13.62 -8.28 -3.12
C PRO A 414 -13.87 -9.77 -3.35
N LEU A 415 -12.98 -10.40 -4.13
CA LEU A 415 -12.90 -11.86 -4.29
C LEU A 415 -12.41 -12.54 -2.99
N LEU A 416 -11.37 -11.95 -2.37
CA LEU A 416 -10.83 -12.38 -1.08
C LEU A 416 -10.89 -11.22 -0.09
N LYS A 417 -11.30 -11.52 1.14
CA LYS A 417 -11.32 -10.62 2.29
C LYS A 417 -10.88 -11.35 3.55
N SER A 418 -10.55 -10.62 4.62
CA SER A 418 -10.18 -11.20 5.91
C SER A 418 -11.18 -12.24 6.41
N VAL A 419 -10.65 -13.32 6.96
CA VAL A 419 -11.38 -14.44 7.57
C VAL A 419 -10.93 -14.60 9.03
N LYS A 420 -11.52 -15.54 9.77
CA LYS A 420 -11.15 -15.78 11.18
C LYS A 420 -9.70 -16.22 11.33
N THR A 421 -9.22 -17.01 10.37
CA THR A 421 -7.87 -17.61 10.39
C THR A 421 -6.81 -16.77 9.72
N TRP A 422 -7.17 -15.85 8.82
CA TRP A 422 -6.26 -15.03 8.05
C TRP A 422 -6.79 -13.62 7.84
N TRP A 423 -5.91 -12.61 8.06
CA TRP A 423 -6.25 -11.21 7.87
C TRP A 423 -5.53 -10.60 6.69
N ALA A 424 -6.18 -9.60 6.08
CA ALA A 424 -5.62 -8.77 5.01
C ALA A 424 -4.99 -9.58 3.86
N PRO A 425 -5.75 -10.48 3.20
CA PRO A 425 -5.23 -11.14 2.01
C PRO A 425 -4.99 -10.11 0.93
N GLY A 426 -3.80 -10.13 0.31
CA GLY A 426 -3.49 -9.14 -0.71
C GLY A 426 -2.34 -9.46 -1.62
N HIS A 427 -2.13 -8.59 -2.60
CA HIS A 427 -1.07 -8.62 -3.61
C HIS A 427 -0.89 -10.00 -4.22
N ALA A 428 -1.80 -10.34 -5.12
CA ALA A 428 -1.89 -11.67 -5.68
C ALA A 428 -1.03 -11.85 -6.93
N SER A 429 -0.55 -13.09 -7.13
CA SER A 429 -0.05 -13.60 -8.41
C SER A 429 -0.84 -14.84 -8.83
N VAL A 430 -0.89 -15.11 -10.13
CA VAL A 430 -1.57 -16.30 -10.69
C VAL A 430 -0.58 -17.14 -11.45
N ALA A 431 -0.48 -18.41 -11.08
CA ALA A 431 0.31 -19.40 -11.82
C ALA A 431 -0.46 -20.73 -11.92
N PRO A 432 -0.14 -21.58 -12.91
CA PRO A 432 -0.70 -22.94 -12.97
C PRO A 432 -0.29 -23.75 -11.74
N GLY A 433 -1.23 -24.45 -11.12
CA GLY A 433 -0.91 -25.44 -10.08
C GLY A 433 -0.27 -26.71 -10.62
N LEU A 434 -0.16 -27.74 -9.75
CA LEU A 434 0.39 -29.04 -10.13
C LEU A 434 -0.50 -29.79 -11.16
N ASP A 435 -1.77 -29.46 -11.20
CA ASP A 435 -2.76 -30.00 -12.14
C ASP A 435 -3.00 -29.08 -13.35
N ASP A 436 -2.10 -28.11 -13.57
CA ASP A 436 -2.13 -27.07 -14.61
C ASP A 436 -3.35 -26.14 -14.55
N LYS A 437 -4.17 -26.22 -13.49
CA LYS A 437 -5.27 -25.28 -13.27
C LYS A 437 -4.79 -23.99 -12.60
N PRO A 438 -5.43 -22.86 -12.90
CA PRO A 438 -5.03 -21.59 -12.30
C PRO A 438 -5.15 -21.60 -10.77
N GLN A 439 -4.09 -21.15 -10.11
CA GLN A 439 -4.03 -20.92 -8.68
C GLN A 439 -3.66 -19.47 -8.40
N LEU A 440 -4.29 -18.90 -7.37
CA LEU A 440 -3.97 -17.61 -6.82
C LEU A 440 -2.98 -17.80 -5.67
N PHE A 441 -1.89 -17.07 -5.69
CA PHE A 441 -0.91 -16.98 -4.62
C PHE A 441 -0.98 -15.58 -4.05
N PHE A 442 -1.01 -15.44 -2.74
CA PHE A 442 -1.18 -14.16 -2.07
C PHE A 442 -0.58 -14.20 -0.67
N HIS A 443 -0.33 -13.03 -0.10
CA HIS A 443 0.05 -12.98 1.30
C HIS A 443 -1.17 -12.74 2.20
N ALA A 444 -1.04 -13.15 3.47
CA ALA A 444 -1.96 -12.76 4.54
C ALA A 444 -1.24 -12.71 5.88
N PHE A 445 -1.85 -12.01 6.83
CA PHE A 445 -1.34 -11.90 8.21
C PHE A 445 -2.06 -12.90 9.13
N PHE A 446 -1.39 -13.29 10.21
CA PHE A 446 -2.05 -13.96 11.31
C PHE A 446 -3.07 -13.02 11.98
N PRO A 447 -4.20 -13.54 12.47
CA PRO A 447 -5.22 -12.72 13.12
C PRO A 447 -4.66 -11.88 14.27
N GLY A 448 -5.04 -10.60 14.32
CA GLY A 448 -4.55 -9.65 15.32
C GLY A 448 -3.17 -9.05 15.01
N THR A 449 -2.59 -9.39 13.86
CA THR A 449 -1.35 -8.76 13.37
C THR A 449 -1.61 -8.02 12.07
N GLY A 450 -0.72 -7.12 11.70
CA GLY A 450 -0.79 -6.35 10.46
C GLY A 450 0.25 -5.23 10.43
N GLY A 451 0.59 -4.77 9.23
CA GLY A 451 1.50 -3.65 9.01
C GLY A 451 2.93 -4.05 8.65
N TYR A 452 3.75 -3.04 8.47
CA TYR A 452 5.03 -3.06 7.77
C TYR A 452 6.06 -4.09 8.28
N ASN A 453 6.13 -4.35 9.58
CA ASN A 453 7.10 -5.27 10.17
C ASN A 453 6.48 -6.58 10.67
N CYS A 454 5.21 -6.84 10.33
CA CYS A 454 4.55 -8.08 10.69
C CYS A 454 4.85 -9.15 9.66
N PHE A 455 4.94 -10.39 10.11
CA PHE A 455 5.15 -11.54 9.23
C PHE A 455 3.95 -11.72 8.28
N ARG A 456 4.24 -11.82 6.99
CA ARG A 456 3.26 -12.15 5.94
C ARG A 456 3.48 -13.57 5.47
N ALA A 457 2.48 -14.43 5.70
CA ALA A 457 2.49 -15.82 5.24
C ALA A 457 2.18 -15.88 3.73
N LEU A 458 2.75 -16.87 3.03
CA LEU A 458 2.34 -17.21 1.67
C LEU A 458 1.20 -18.21 1.71
N LEU A 459 0.11 -17.89 1.03
CA LEU A 459 -1.05 -18.76 0.88
C LEU A 459 -1.41 -18.96 -0.59
N THR A 460 -2.21 -19.99 -0.86
CA THR A 460 -2.78 -20.23 -2.19
C THR A 460 -4.22 -20.70 -2.09
N THR A 461 -4.98 -20.45 -3.15
CA THR A 461 -6.31 -21.02 -3.39
C THR A 461 -6.52 -21.27 -4.88
N ARG A 462 -7.43 -22.16 -5.24
CA ARG A 462 -7.77 -22.45 -6.63
C ARG A 462 -8.69 -21.39 -7.20
N LEU A 463 -8.53 -21.11 -8.47
CA LEU A 463 -9.41 -20.24 -9.23
C LEU A 463 -10.26 -21.05 -10.20
N ALA A 464 -11.53 -20.68 -10.33
CA ALA A 464 -12.42 -21.17 -11.37
C ALA A 464 -12.97 -20.00 -12.17
N PHE A 465 -12.77 -20.04 -13.48
CA PHE A 465 -13.30 -19.05 -14.44
C PHE A 465 -14.52 -19.65 -15.11
N SER A 466 -15.61 -18.93 -15.15
CA SER A 466 -16.85 -19.39 -15.78
C SER A 466 -17.79 -18.22 -16.04
N ALA A 467 -18.39 -18.18 -17.24
CA ALA A 467 -19.45 -17.24 -17.61
C ALA A 467 -19.11 -15.76 -17.30
N GLY A 468 -17.85 -15.37 -17.48
CA GLY A 468 -17.38 -13.99 -17.25
C GLY A 468 -17.21 -13.63 -15.78
N LYS A 469 -17.13 -14.63 -14.89
CA LYS A 469 -16.82 -14.48 -13.45
C LYS A 469 -15.67 -15.36 -13.05
N VAL A 470 -14.94 -14.94 -12.05
CA VAL A 470 -13.97 -15.76 -11.34
C VAL A 470 -14.45 -16.01 -9.91
N THR A 471 -14.24 -17.22 -9.43
CA THR A 471 -14.56 -17.65 -8.06
C THR A 471 -13.39 -18.45 -7.50
N ILE A 472 -13.30 -18.53 -6.18
CA ILE A 472 -12.45 -19.50 -5.49
C ILE A 472 -13.16 -20.84 -5.41
N SER A 473 -12.43 -21.95 -5.60
CA SER A 473 -12.97 -23.31 -5.64
C SER A 473 -12.23 -24.26 -4.69
#